data_38ec59ba08b656c7e96b17dbacf34cae
#
_entry.id   38ec59ba08b656c7e96b17dbacf34cae
#
_cell.length_a   1.000
_cell.length_b   1.000
_cell.length_c   1.000
_cell.angle_alpha   90.00
_cell.angle_beta   90.00
_cell.angle_gamma   90.00
#
_symmetry.space_group_name_H-M   'P 1'
#
loop_
_entity.id
_entity.type
_entity.pdbx_description
1 polymer ?
#
loop_
_entity_poly.entity_id
_entity_poly.type
_entity_poly.pdbx_seq_one_letter_code
_entity_poly.pdbx_strand_id
1 'polypeptide(L)'
;RDPEMSRGLGDVYKRQGVPSWFLTVIRGILEKTGAETIHDVWPRLEVFFHGGIAFGPYREQYRSITDPSRMHYLENYNASEGFFAVQDDPADSSMLMLLDAGTFYEFIPLSDIDSANPRLLPSWEVEQWRTYALVITNVNGLWRYALGDTVTIVSKDPLKIRIAGRTRHFINAFGEELMVWNADAAIEKVSAATGIAVANYTAAPVYAADGRRGRHQWLIEFATPPGERLGDFARCLDEALQRENSDYQAKRQGSLFLDPLEIVEARPGLFDDWLSQSGGRLGGQRKIPRLANDRRFIEPMLTLNNQK
;
A
#
# COMPACT_ATOMS: atom_id res chain seq x y z
N ARG A 1 14.53 -18.58 27.15
CA ARG A 1 14.34 -19.28 25.85
C ARG A 1 13.38 -20.42 26.12
N ASP A 2 12.19 -20.34 25.62
CA ASP A 2 11.22 -21.43 25.71
C ASP A 2 11.64 -22.50 24.68
N PRO A 3 12.12 -23.69 25.12
CA PRO A 3 12.59 -24.71 24.19
C PRO A 3 11.46 -25.33 23.35
N GLU A 4 10.20 -25.11 23.71
CA GLU A 4 9.05 -25.64 22.97
C GLU A 4 8.70 -24.77 21.76
N MET A 5 8.96 -23.45 21.82
CA MET A 5 8.73 -22.54 20.71
C MET A 5 9.71 -22.70 19.54
N SER A 6 10.84 -23.38 19.74
CA SER A 6 11.88 -23.52 18.71
C SER A 6 11.93 -24.91 18.04
N ARG A 7 11.11 -25.86 18.45
CA ARG A 7 11.21 -27.27 18.01
C ARG A 7 10.19 -27.73 16.98
N GLY A 8 9.24 -26.89 16.60
CA GLY A 8 8.10 -27.42 15.89
C GLY A 8 7.78 -26.70 14.59
N LEU A 9 8.56 -26.91 13.53
CA LEU A 9 8.05 -26.59 12.18
C LEU A 9 6.75 -27.36 11.87
N GLY A 10 6.53 -28.52 12.51
CA GLY A 10 5.31 -29.32 12.39
C GLY A 10 4.08 -28.79 13.13
N ASP A 11 4.24 -27.91 14.12
CA ASP A 11 3.16 -27.36 14.93
C ASP A 11 2.71 -25.96 14.53
N VAL A 12 3.13 -25.50 13.36
CA VAL A 12 2.74 -24.20 12.84
C VAL A 12 1.29 -24.26 12.36
N TYR A 13 0.38 -23.60 13.08
CA TYR A 13 -1.04 -23.51 12.71
C TYR A 13 -1.45 -22.11 12.28
N LYS A 14 -0.67 -21.08 12.62
CA LYS A 14 -0.93 -19.70 12.23
C LYS A 14 0.35 -18.97 11.83
N ARG A 15 0.19 -18.02 10.95
CA ARG A 15 1.22 -17.02 10.59
C ARG A 15 0.60 -15.63 10.54
N GLN A 16 1.45 -14.62 10.71
CA GLN A 16 1.05 -13.23 10.56
C GLN A 16 2.12 -12.49 9.77
N GLY A 17 1.69 -11.56 8.93
CA GLY A 17 2.62 -10.72 8.19
C GLY A 17 1.99 -9.95 7.05
N VAL A 18 2.84 -9.19 6.37
CA VAL A 18 2.46 -8.49 5.15
C VAL A 18 2.38 -9.51 4.00
N PRO A 19 1.29 -9.52 3.20
CA PRO A 19 1.09 -10.51 2.15
C PRO A 19 2.27 -10.68 1.19
N SER A 20 2.84 -9.61 0.67
CA SER A 20 3.97 -9.69 -0.26
C SER A 20 5.21 -10.34 0.36
N TRP A 21 5.51 -10.02 1.61
CA TRP A 21 6.70 -10.56 2.27
C TRP A 21 6.55 -12.04 2.61
N PHE A 22 5.41 -12.40 3.15
CA PHE A 22 5.17 -13.78 3.53
C PHE A 22 5.08 -14.69 2.29
N LEU A 23 4.55 -14.21 1.18
CA LEU A 23 4.58 -14.91 -0.11
C LEU A 23 6.03 -15.22 -0.55
N THR A 24 6.94 -14.27 -0.41
CA THR A 24 8.36 -14.47 -0.73
C THR A 24 8.99 -15.52 0.19
N VAL A 25 8.68 -15.47 1.48
CA VAL A 25 9.16 -16.48 2.46
C VAL A 25 8.65 -17.87 2.09
N ILE A 26 7.35 -18.02 1.80
CA ILE A 26 6.78 -19.32 1.41
C ILE A 26 7.46 -19.83 0.15
N ARG A 27 7.58 -19.02 -0.89
CA ARG A 27 8.23 -19.43 -2.15
C ARG A 27 9.68 -19.89 -1.92
N GLY A 28 10.43 -19.17 -1.10
CA GLY A 28 11.79 -19.58 -0.73
C GLY A 28 11.84 -20.89 0.06
N ILE A 29 10.82 -21.21 0.86
CA ILE A 29 10.70 -22.49 1.53
C ILE A 29 10.42 -23.61 0.53
N LEU A 30 9.44 -23.42 -0.36
CA LEU A 30 9.06 -24.40 -1.39
C LEU A 30 10.24 -24.71 -2.31
N GLU A 31 10.96 -23.70 -2.77
CA GLU A 31 12.17 -23.86 -3.58
C GLU A 31 13.25 -24.71 -2.87
N LYS A 32 13.51 -24.43 -1.59
CA LYS A 32 14.52 -25.15 -0.80
C LYS A 32 14.14 -26.57 -0.44
N THR A 33 12.84 -26.84 -0.26
CA THR A 33 12.34 -28.15 0.16
C THR A 33 11.92 -29.04 -1.00
N GLY A 34 11.68 -28.46 -2.19
CA GLY A 34 11.07 -29.16 -3.32
C GLY A 34 9.59 -29.49 -3.11
N ALA A 35 8.96 -28.90 -2.11
CA ALA A 35 7.54 -29.12 -1.80
C ALA A 35 6.63 -28.35 -2.80
N GLU A 36 5.47 -28.92 -3.13
CA GLU A 36 4.51 -28.29 -4.04
C GLU A 36 3.68 -27.21 -3.31
N THR A 37 3.30 -27.49 -2.06
CA THR A 37 2.52 -26.56 -1.24
C THR A 37 3.17 -26.33 0.11
N ILE A 38 2.81 -25.24 0.78
CA ILE A 38 3.33 -24.97 2.14
C ILE A 38 2.83 -26.00 3.15
N HIS A 39 1.70 -26.68 2.88
CA HIS A 39 1.17 -27.72 3.75
C HIS A 39 2.01 -29.00 3.77
N ASP A 40 2.86 -29.22 2.76
CA ASP A 40 3.84 -30.31 2.75
C ASP A 40 4.94 -30.04 3.78
N VAL A 41 5.18 -28.77 4.13
CA VAL A 41 6.19 -28.32 5.11
C VAL A 41 5.56 -28.00 6.45
N TRP A 42 4.41 -27.34 6.45
CA TRP A 42 3.62 -26.97 7.63
C TRP A 42 2.22 -27.59 7.58
N PRO A 43 2.09 -28.89 7.87
CA PRO A 43 0.84 -29.62 7.65
C PRO A 43 -0.33 -29.14 8.50
N ARG A 44 -0.07 -28.38 9.56
CA ARG A 44 -1.11 -27.82 10.46
C ARG A 44 -1.39 -26.34 10.26
N LEU A 45 -0.81 -25.73 9.22
CA LEU A 45 -1.07 -24.31 8.93
C LEU A 45 -2.52 -24.14 8.46
N GLU A 46 -3.29 -23.33 9.18
CA GLU A 46 -4.71 -23.08 8.93
C GLU A 46 -5.03 -21.60 8.75
N VAL A 47 -4.25 -20.71 9.40
CA VAL A 47 -4.59 -19.30 9.44
C VAL A 47 -3.40 -18.42 9.04
N PHE A 48 -3.65 -17.49 8.15
CA PHE A 48 -2.76 -16.38 7.87
C PHE A 48 -3.45 -15.05 8.19
N PHE A 49 -2.99 -14.39 9.26
CA PHE A 49 -3.37 -13.03 9.58
C PHE A 49 -2.53 -12.07 8.74
N HIS A 50 -3.19 -11.24 7.97
CA HIS A 50 -2.51 -10.28 7.09
C HIS A 50 -2.97 -8.86 7.36
N GLY A 51 -2.10 -7.90 7.03
CA GLY A 51 -2.40 -6.47 7.16
C GLY A 51 -1.30 -5.63 6.52
N GLY A 52 -1.43 -4.32 6.64
CA GLY A 52 -0.49 -3.36 6.10
C GLY A 52 -0.66 -3.03 4.62
N ILE A 53 -1.11 -3.99 3.81
CA ILE A 53 -1.42 -3.82 2.38
C ILE A 53 -2.64 -4.64 1.98
N ALA A 54 -3.25 -4.27 0.85
CA ALA A 54 -4.40 -5.01 0.31
C ALA A 54 -4.02 -6.47 -0.05
N PHE A 55 -4.83 -7.44 0.38
CA PHE A 55 -4.62 -8.86 0.11
C PHE A 55 -5.07 -9.29 -1.30
N GLY A 56 -6.07 -8.61 -1.86
CA GLY A 56 -6.69 -8.96 -3.13
C GLY A 56 -5.71 -9.33 -4.25
N PRO A 57 -4.68 -8.52 -4.55
CA PRO A 57 -3.70 -8.80 -5.60
C PRO A 57 -2.85 -10.05 -5.38
N TYR A 58 -2.79 -10.54 -4.16
CA TYR A 58 -1.98 -11.72 -3.78
C TYR A 58 -2.81 -12.99 -3.64
N ARG A 59 -4.13 -12.90 -3.56
CA ARG A 59 -5.05 -14.01 -3.22
C ARG A 59 -4.83 -15.24 -4.09
N GLU A 60 -4.77 -15.10 -5.41
CA GLU A 60 -4.60 -16.24 -6.32
C GLU A 60 -3.20 -16.86 -6.19
N GLN A 61 -2.19 -16.05 -5.92
CA GLN A 61 -0.83 -16.53 -5.69
C GLN A 61 -0.74 -17.36 -4.40
N TYR A 62 -1.48 -16.97 -3.35
CA TYR A 62 -1.59 -17.79 -2.14
C TYR A 62 -2.36 -19.09 -2.41
N ARG A 63 -3.46 -19.03 -3.16
CA ARG A 63 -4.24 -20.21 -3.51
C ARG A 63 -3.44 -21.26 -4.26
N SER A 64 -2.47 -20.87 -5.08
CA SER A 64 -1.64 -21.81 -5.84
C SER A 64 -0.59 -22.54 -5.01
N ILE A 65 -0.27 -22.05 -3.80
CA ILE A 65 0.78 -22.60 -2.93
C ILE A 65 0.27 -23.05 -1.57
N THR A 66 -1.03 -23.02 -1.36
CA THR A 66 -1.70 -23.47 -0.14
C THR A 66 -2.86 -24.41 -0.50
N ASP A 67 -3.38 -25.13 0.47
CA ASP A 67 -4.64 -25.86 0.33
C ASP A 67 -5.82 -24.91 0.63
N PRO A 68 -6.62 -24.50 -0.37
CA PRO A 68 -7.73 -23.55 -0.17
C PRO A 68 -8.84 -24.06 0.76
N SER A 69 -8.95 -25.37 0.94
CA SER A 69 -9.95 -25.97 1.84
C SER A 69 -9.58 -25.85 3.31
N ARG A 70 -8.32 -25.56 3.61
CA ARG A 70 -7.76 -25.50 4.96
C ARG A 70 -7.34 -24.11 5.39
N MET A 71 -6.94 -23.26 4.41
CA MET A 71 -6.40 -21.93 4.70
C MET A 71 -7.47 -20.87 4.87
N HIS A 72 -7.42 -20.22 6.02
CA HIS A 72 -8.18 -19.00 6.29
C HIS A 72 -7.27 -17.79 6.24
N TYR A 73 -7.69 -16.77 5.50
CA TYR A 73 -6.98 -15.49 5.38
C TYR A 73 -7.81 -14.43 6.09
N LEU A 74 -7.27 -13.90 7.19
CA LEU A 74 -7.97 -12.93 8.03
C LEU A 74 -7.20 -11.62 8.07
N GLU A 75 -7.91 -10.53 7.79
CA GLU A 75 -7.33 -9.20 7.79
C GLU A 75 -7.25 -8.65 9.21
N ASN A 76 -6.16 -7.94 9.50
CA ASN A 76 -6.00 -7.16 10.72
C ASN A 76 -5.51 -5.75 10.39
N TYR A 77 -5.99 -4.79 11.15
CA TYR A 77 -5.57 -3.40 11.05
C TYR A 77 -4.72 -3.04 12.26
N ASN A 78 -3.42 -2.95 12.01
CA ASN A 78 -2.43 -2.52 12.99
C ASN A 78 -1.44 -1.53 12.35
N ALA A 79 -0.89 -0.67 13.18
CA ALA A 79 0.17 0.27 12.85
C ALA A 79 1.16 0.33 14.01
N SER A 80 2.22 1.13 13.87
CA SER A 80 3.16 1.38 14.99
C SER A 80 2.47 2.01 16.21
N GLU A 81 1.38 2.73 15.96
CA GLU A 81 0.58 3.44 16.96
C GLU A 81 -0.36 2.52 17.76
N GLY A 82 -0.69 1.32 17.23
CA GLY A 82 -1.59 0.41 17.92
C GLY A 82 -2.16 -0.70 17.06
N PHE A 83 -3.01 -1.51 17.68
CA PHE A 83 -3.79 -2.56 17.03
C PHE A 83 -5.28 -2.18 17.10
N PHE A 84 -5.94 -2.00 15.96
CA PHE A 84 -7.21 -1.27 15.90
C PHE A 84 -8.41 -2.12 15.54
N ALA A 85 -8.23 -3.08 14.62
CA ALA A 85 -9.33 -3.93 14.18
C ALA A 85 -8.84 -5.29 13.69
N VAL A 86 -9.74 -6.27 13.69
CA VAL A 86 -9.47 -7.64 13.23
C VAL A 86 -10.69 -8.18 12.48
N GLN A 87 -10.48 -8.89 11.41
CA GLN A 87 -11.53 -9.68 10.77
C GLN A 87 -11.93 -10.83 11.69
N ASP A 88 -13.17 -10.83 12.13
CA ASP A 88 -13.73 -11.79 13.08
C ASP A 88 -14.56 -12.89 12.41
N ASP A 89 -14.92 -12.70 11.15
CA ASP A 89 -15.67 -13.65 10.34
C ASP A 89 -14.97 -13.88 8.99
N PRO A 90 -14.54 -15.11 8.66
CA PRO A 90 -13.92 -15.41 7.37
C PRO A 90 -14.82 -15.11 6.15
N ALA A 91 -16.14 -15.09 6.33
CA ALA A 91 -17.10 -14.80 5.27
C ALA A 91 -17.35 -13.30 5.09
N ASP A 92 -17.00 -12.47 6.07
CA ASP A 92 -17.15 -11.01 6.03
C ASP A 92 -15.76 -10.34 5.99
N SER A 93 -15.46 -9.63 4.93
CA SER A 93 -14.19 -8.91 4.75
C SER A 93 -14.09 -7.60 5.57
N SER A 94 -15.10 -7.29 6.38
CA SER A 94 -15.00 -6.18 7.33
C SER A 94 -14.30 -6.60 8.61
N MET A 95 -13.69 -5.63 9.30
CA MET A 95 -12.95 -5.86 10.53
C MET A 95 -13.70 -5.26 11.72
N LEU A 96 -13.83 -6.05 12.79
CA LEU A 96 -14.34 -5.61 14.09
C LEU A 96 -13.35 -4.64 14.72
N MET A 97 -13.80 -3.44 15.09
CA MET A 97 -12.97 -2.50 15.85
C MET A 97 -12.82 -2.91 17.31
N LEU A 98 -11.58 -2.82 17.80
CA LEU A 98 -11.22 -3.15 19.18
C LEU A 98 -11.46 -1.92 20.07
N LEU A 99 -12.68 -1.72 20.53
CA LEU A 99 -13.08 -0.54 21.30
C LEU A 99 -12.62 -0.56 22.76
N ASP A 100 -12.26 -1.74 23.28
CA ASP A 100 -11.85 -2.00 24.68
C ASP A 100 -10.35 -2.21 24.85
N ALA A 101 -9.56 -2.01 23.78
CA ALA A 101 -8.12 -2.23 23.77
C ALA A 101 -7.27 -0.99 24.19
N GLY A 102 -7.84 -0.07 24.97
CA GLY A 102 -7.13 1.11 25.49
C GLY A 102 -6.91 2.22 24.44
N THR A 103 -7.66 2.18 23.36
CA THR A 103 -7.65 3.22 22.33
C THR A 103 -9.05 3.84 22.21
N PHE A 104 -9.13 5.16 22.31
CA PHE A 104 -10.32 5.94 22.01
C PHE A 104 -10.26 6.42 20.57
N TYR A 105 -11.34 6.20 19.82
CA TYR A 105 -11.44 6.50 18.39
C TYR A 105 -12.34 7.69 18.13
N GLU A 106 -11.84 8.61 17.30
CA GLU A 106 -12.60 9.72 16.73
C GLU A 106 -12.48 9.67 15.20
N PHE A 107 -13.47 10.21 14.52
CA PHE A 107 -13.62 10.10 13.07
C PHE A 107 -13.85 11.48 12.47
N ILE A 108 -13.02 11.86 11.47
CA ILE A 108 -13.18 13.11 10.73
C ILE A 108 -13.92 12.80 9.42
N PRO A 109 -15.08 13.39 9.15
CA PRO A 109 -15.72 13.30 7.83
C PRO A 109 -14.75 13.76 6.73
N LEU A 110 -14.76 13.11 5.56
CA LEU A 110 -13.84 13.49 4.47
C LEU A 110 -14.10 14.92 3.97
N SER A 111 -15.31 15.46 4.15
CA SER A 111 -15.62 16.86 3.85
C SER A 111 -14.83 17.86 4.70
N ASP A 112 -14.42 17.44 5.89
CA ASP A 112 -13.81 18.31 6.90
C ASP A 112 -12.28 18.10 7.00
N ILE A 113 -11.72 17.19 6.18
CA ILE A 113 -10.31 16.73 6.33
C ILE A 113 -9.27 17.83 6.14
N ASP A 114 -9.57 18.80 5.27
CA ASP A 114 -8.71 19.95 4.98
C ASP A 114 -9.06 21.18 5.85
N SER A 115 -10.02 21.05 6.78
CA SER A 115 -10.39 22.12 7.69
C SER A 115 -9.30 22.36 8.74
N ALA A 116 -9.05 23.62 9.08
CA ALA A 116 -8.17 23.97 10.20
C ALA A 116 -8.72 23.46 11.56
N ASN A 117 -10.04 23.31 11.67
CA ASN A 117 -10.75 22.77 12.84
C ASN A 117 -11.75 21.72 12.38
N PRO A 118 -11.31 20.50 12.04
CA PRO A 118 -12.20 19.46 11.58
C PRO A 118 -13.13 19.00 12.69
N ARG A 119 -14.36 18.65 12.33
CA ARG A 119 -15.29 18.02 13.27
C ARG A 119 -14.81 16.60 13.59
N LEU A 120 -14.73 16.29 14.87
CA LEU A 120 -14.36 14.98 15.39
C LEU A 120 -15.61 14.27 15.90
N LEU A 121 -16.00 13.19 15.29
CA LEU A 121 -17.15 12.38 15.67
C LEU A 121 -16.68 11.17 16.50
N PRO A 122 -17.26 10.92 17.67
CA PRO A 122 -17.03 9.67 18.39
C PRO A 122 -17.69 8.49 17.65
N SER A 123 -17.31 7.27 18.03
CA SER A 123 -17.74 6.04 17.35
C SER A 123 -19.27 5.83 17.27
N TRP A 124 -20.04 6.40 18.19
CA TRP A 124 -21.51 6.29 18.19
C TRP A 124 -22.21 7.30 17.27
N GLU A 125 -21.51 8.34 16.80
CA GLU A 125 -22.05 9.37 15.90
C GLU A 125 -21.73 9.12 14.42
N VAL A 126 -20.90 8.12 14.12
CA VAL A 126 -20.59 7.76 12.72
C VAL A 126 -21.80 7.17 12.00
N GLU A 127 -21.82 7.32 10.68
CA GLU A 127 -22.87 6.79 9.82
C GLU A 127 -22.35 5.57 9.05
N GLN A 128 -23.22 4.57 8.91
CA GLN A 128 -22.91 3.38 8.10
C GLN A 128 -22.72 3.77 6.63
N TRP A 129 -21.77 3.11 5.97
CA TRP A 129 -21.36 3.32 4.57
C TRP A 129 -20.74 4.70 4.30
N ARG A 130 -20.34 5.41 5.35
CA ARG A 130 -19.54 6.64 5.24
C ARG A 130 -18.07 6.36 5.49
N THR A 131 -17.23 7.13 4.80
CA THR A 131 -15.77 7.07 4.96
C THR A 131 -15.29 8.26 5.79
N TYR A 132 -14.39 7.97 6.72
CA TYR A 132 -13.83 8.92 7.68
C TYR A 132 -12.32 8.77 7.75
N ALA A 133 -11.60 9.85 8.07
CA ALA A 133 -10.23 9.77 8.53
C ALA A 133 -10.21 9.38 10.01
N LEU A 134 -9.30 8.46 10.36
CA LEU A 134 -9.22 7.92 11.72
C LEU A 134 -8.26 8.74 12.59
N VAL A 135 -8.74 9.09 13.77
CA VAL A 135 -8.00 9.79 14.82
C VAL A 135 -8.04 8.94 16.08
N ILE A 136 -6.92 8.83 16.77
CA ILE A 136 -6.80 8.01 17.98
C ILE A 136 -6.29 8.82 19.17
N THR A 137 -6.75 8.41 20.33
CA THR A 137 -6.15 8.75 21.64
C THR A 137 -5.90 7.45 22.38
N ASN A 138 -4.68 7.21 22.85
CA ASN A 138 -4.35 5.96 23.51
C ASN A 138 -3.51 6.14 24.79
N VAL A 139 -3.40 5.06 25.56
CA VAL A 139 -2.62 5.02 26.80
C VAL A 139 -1.11 5.20 26.61
N ASN A 140 -0.61 5.06 25.39
CA ASN A 140 0.80 5.24 25.05
C ASN A 140 1.18 6.72 24.86
N GLY A 141 0.25 7.64 25.10
CA GLY A 141 0.52 9.09 25.08
C GLY A 141 0.18 9.78 23.75
N LEU A 142 -0.48 9.12 22.82
CA LEU A 142 -1.03 9.76 21.63
C LEU A 142 -2.37 10.44 21.99
N TRP A 143 -2.47 11.73 21.69
CA TRP A 143 -3.65 12.55 21.95
C TRP A 143 -4.18 13.11 20.64
N ARG A 144 -5.41 12.71 20.23
CA ARG A 144 -6.04 13.12 18.98
C ARG A 144 -5.08 13.04 17.80
N TYR A 145 -4.37 11.92 17.72
CA TYR A 145 -3.39 11.67 16.67
C TYR A 145 -4.09 11.21 15.40
N ALA A 146 -3.94 11.98 14.32
CA ALA A 146 -4.45 11.61 13.01
C ALA A 146 -3.51 10.56 12.37
N LEU A 147 -3.98 9.31 12.25
CA LEU A 147 -3.21 8.20 11.66
C LEU A 147 -2.88 8.43 10.18
N GLY A 148 -3.66 9.28 9.52
CA GLY A 148 -3.57 9.47 8.08
C GLY A 148 -4.29 8.39 7.27
N ASP A 149 -4.92 7.43 7.91
CA ASP A 149 -5.74 6.39 7.28
C ASP A 149 -7.20 6.81 7.18
N THR A 150 -7.88 6.27 6.17
CA THR A 150 -9.33 6.41 6.01
C THR A 150 -10.00 5.04 6.12
N VAL A 151 -11.12 5.01 6.82
CA VAL A 151 -11.91 3.80 7.03
C VAL A 151 -13.37 4.05 6.64
N THR A 152 -14.00 3.05 6.03
CA THR A 152 -15.44 3.05 5.77
C THR A 152 -16.14 2.26 6.86
N ILE A 153 -17.16 2.84 7.49
CA ILE A 153 -18.01 2.16 8.48
C ILE A 153 -18.91 1.17 7.75
N VAL A 154 -18.79 -0.11 8.05
CA VAL A 154 -19.61 -1.18 7.43
C VAL A 154 -20.80 -1.55 8.30
N SER A 155 -20.61 -1.56 9.61
CA SER A 155 -21.64 -1.82 10.61
C SER A 155 -21.41 -0.92 11.82
N LYS A 156 -22.48 -0.61 12.55
CA LYS A 156 -22.40 0.17 13.80
C LYS A 156 -22.54 -0.70 15.04
N ASP A 157 -23.18 -1.85 14.95
CA ASP A 157 -23.39 -2.77 16.05
C ASP A 157 -23.25 -4.22 15.55
N PRO A 158 -22.13 -4.87 15.81
CA PRO A 158 -20.87 -4.30 16.32
C PRO A 158 -20.25 -3.33 15.33
N LEU A 159 -19.37 -2.43 15.82
CA LEU A 159 -18.69 -1.46 14.94
C LEU A 159 -17.65 -2.19 14.08
N LYS A 160 -17.92 -2.26 12.77
CA LYS A 160 -17.04 -2.87 11.78
C LYS A 160 -16.65 -1.87 10.71
N ILE A 161 -15.41 -1.99 10.26
CA ILE A 161 -14.81 -1.09 9.27
C ILE A 161 -14.16 -1.86 8.13
N ARG A 162 -13.91 -1.14 7.03
CA ARG A 162 -12.94 -1.51 5.99
C ARG A 162 -11.95 -0.39 5.81
N ILE A 163 -10.68 -0.70 5.56
CA ILE A 163 -9.69 0.31 5.19
C ILE A 163 -10.05 0.83 3.80
N ALA A 164 -10.26 2.14 3.69
CA ALA A 164 -10.60 2.80 2.43
C ALA A 164 -9.35 3.37 1.72
N GLY A 165 -8.29 3.67 2.48
CA GLY A 165 -7.06 4.23 1.94
C GLY A 165 -6.36 5.14 2.93
N ARG A 166 -5.69 6.17 2.40
CA ARG A 166 -5.03 7.20 3.21
C ARG A 166 -5.52 8.61 2.86
N THR A 167 -5.35 9.52 3.82
CA THR A 167 -5.70 10.94 3.65
C THR A 167 -4.74 11.68 2.73
N ARG A 168 -3.57 11.11 2.45
CA ARG A 168 -2.56 11.68 1.55
C ARG A 168 -2.15 10.66 0.50
N HIS A 169 -1.70 11.15 -0.65
CA HIS A 169 -1.20 10.32 -1.73
C HIS A 169 0.15 9.67 -1.34
N PHE A 170 0.24 8.35 -1.48
CA PHE A 170 1.45 7.57 -1.18
C PHE A 170 1.33 6.19 -1.85
N ILE A 171 2.42 5.44 -1.93
CA ILE A 171 2.43 4.03 -2.34
C ILE A 171 2.89 3.17 -1.17
N ASN A 172 2.05 2.17 -0.82
CA ASN A 172 2.36 1.16 0.20
C ASN A 172 1.89 -0.24 -0.25
N ALA A 173 1.99 -0.51 -1.55
CA ALA A 173 1.53 -1.76 -2.14
C ALA A 173 2.36 -2.98 -1.73
N PHE A 174 3.60 -2.74 -1.30
CA PHE A 174 4.57 -3.75 -0.88
C PHE A 174 5.08 -3.50 0.55
N GLY A 175 4.51 -2.53 1.28
CA GLY A 175 4.92 -2.12 2.62
C GLY A 175 6.09 -1.15 2.62
N GLU A 176 6.24 -0.37 1.54
CA GLU A 176 7.32 0.61 1.35
C GLU A 176 6.99 2.01 1.85
N GLU A 177 5.73 2.29 2.18
CA GLU A 177 5.23 3.59 2.67
C GLU A 177 5.84 4.81 1.96
N LEU A 178 5.94 4.74 0.63
CA LEU A 178 6.53 5.79 -0.17
C LEU A 178 5.61 7.00 -0.25
N MET A 179 6.00 8.08 0.41
CA MET A 179 5.24 9.32 0.50
C MET A 179 5.57 10.26 -0.65
N VAL A 180 4.67 11.20 -0.97
CA VAL A 180 4.90 12.20 -2.04
C VAL A 180 6.17 13.01 -1.80
N TRP A 181 6.46 13.38 -0.55
CA TRP A 181 7.67 14.14 -0.25
C TRP A 181 8.97 13.35 -0.51
N ASN A 182 8.97 12.01 -0.33
CA ASN A 182 10.11 11.16 -0.71
C ASN A 182 10.31 11.20 -2.24
N ALA A 183 9.20 11.09 -2.98
CA ALA A 183 9.20 11.13 -4.44
C ALA A 183 9.71 12.48 -4.98
N ASP A 184 9.18 13.59 -4.43
CA ASP A 184 9.58 14.94 -4.82
C ASP A 184 11.06 15.19 -4.52
N ALA A 185 11.55 14.82 -3.33
CA ALA A 185 12.95 14.95 -2.95
C ALA A 185 13.90 14.11 -3.83
N ALA A 186 13.50 12.88 -4.15
CA ALA A 186 14.28 12.01 -5.04
C ALA A 186 14.36 12.60 -6.47
N ILE A 187 13.24 13.04 -7.03
CA ILE A 187 13.20 13.69 -8.37
C ILE A 187 14.05 14.94 -8.38
N GLU A 188 13.96 15.82 -7.38
CA GLU A 188 14.77 17.04 -7.29
C GLU A 188 16.27 16.72 -7.33
N LYS A 189 16.72 15.76 -6.51
CA LYS A 189 18.13 15.35 -6.45
C LYS A 189 18.63 14.78 -7.78
N VAL A 190 17.81 13.93 -8.41
CA VAL A 190 18.19 13.31 -9.69
C VAL A 190 18.17 14.33 -10.81
N SER A 191 17.19 15.22 -10.86
CA SER A 191 17.13 16.31 -11.84
C SER A 191 18.35 17.23 -11.73
N ALA A 192 18.76 17.59 -10.52
CA ALA A 192 19.95 18.39 -10.26
C ALA A 192 21.23 17.67 -10.69
N ALA A 193 21.37 16.38 -10.43
CA ALA A 193 22.55 15.59 -10.75
C ALA A 193 22.68 15.29 -12.25
N THR A 194 21.56 15.08 -12.95
CA THR A 194 21.55 14.68 -14.38
C THR A 194 21.34 15.82 -15.34
N GLY A 195 20.83 16.97 -14.88
CA GLY A 195 20.39 18.09 -15.72
C GLY A 195 19.08 17.80 -16.47
N ILE A 196 18.38 16.70 -16.18
CA ILE A 196 17.11 16.31 -16.78
C ILE A 196 15.97 16.81 -15.89
N ALA A 197 15.21 17.77 -16.37
CA ALA A 197 14.12 18.39 -15.61
C ALA A 197 12.80 17.61 -15.81
N VAL A 198 12.12 17.34 -14.71
CA VAL A 198 10.78 16.74 -14.69
C VAL A 198 9.72 17.84 -14.59
N ALA A 199 8.74 17.81 -15.49
CA ALA A 199 7.61 18.74 -15.48
C ALA A 199 6.47 18.20 -14.60
N ASN A 200 6.09 16.94 -14.79
CA ASN A 200 5.03 16.26 -14.04
C ASN A 200 5.32 14.77 -13.88
N TYR A 201 4.68 14.15 -12.89
CA TYR A 201 4.75 12.72 -12.73
C TYR A 201 3.53 12.16 -11.98
N THR A 202 3.28 10.88 -12.19
CA THR A 202 2.44 10.03 -11.34
C THR A 202 3.07 8.65 -11.26
N ALA A 203 2.85 7.95 -10.16
CA ALA A 203 3.33 6.58 -10.01
C ALA A 203 2.29 5.70 -9.33
N ALA A 204 2.30 4.42 -9.70
CA ALA A 204 1.44 3.40 -9.13
C ALA A 204 2.16 2.03 -9.13
N PRO A 205 1.72 1.08 -8.29
CA PRO A 205 2.30 -0.25 -8.25
C PRO A 205 1.92 -1.07 -9.49
N VAL A 206 2.84 -1.93 -9.91
CA VAL A 206 2.59 -3.10 -10.76
C VAL A 206 2.80 -4.31 -9.88
N TYR A 207 1.73 -5.08 -9.66
CA TYR A 207 1.78 -6.24 -8.78
C TYR A 207 2.52 -7.42 -9.44
N ALA A 208 3.06 -8.29 -8.58
CA ALA A 208 3.74 -9.49 -9.03
C ALA A 208 2.79 -10.39 -9.82
N ALA A 209 3.20 -10.78 -11.03
CA ALA A 209 2.47 -11.72 -11.89
C ALA A 209 3.46 -12.49 -12.77
N ASP A 210 3.10 -13.68 -13.19
CA ASP A 210 3.84 -14.50 -14.18
C ASP A 210 5.34 -14.68 -13.82
N GLY A 211 5.66 -14.91 -12.54
CA GLY A 211 7.03 -15.10 -12.06
C GLY A 211 7.85 -13.81 -11.94
N ARG A 212 7.30 -12.65 -12.29
CA ARG A 212 7.92 -11.34 -12.06
C ARG A 212 7.51 -10.79 -10.71
N ARG A 213 8.42 -10.04 -10.07
CA ARG A 213 8.15 -9.34 -8.82
C ARG A 213 7.35 -8.06 -9.05
N GLY A 214 6.81 -7.52 -7.97
CA GLY A 214 6.19 -6.20 -8.02
C GLY A 214 7.22 -5.11 -8.30
N ARG A 215 6.77 -3.99 -8.82
CA ARG A 215 7.57 -2.78 -9.04
C ARG A 215 6.70 -1.55 -9.03
N HIS A 216 7.33 -0.38 -8.94
CA HIS A 216 6.65 0.88 -9.22
C HIS A 216 6.75 1.22 -10.71
N GLN A 217 5.64 1.61 -11.32
CA GLN A 217 5.61 2.22 -12.64
C GLN A 217 5.38 3.71 -12.50
N TRP A 218 6.30 4.47 -13.06
CA TRP A 218 6.29 5.92 -13.06
C TRP A 218 5.97 6.42 -14.45
N LEU A 219 4.98 7.27 -14.58
CA LEU A 219 4.69 8.01 -15.81
C LEU A 219 5.20 9.44 -15.59
N ILE A 220 6.23 9.81 -16.34
CA ILE A 220 6.96 11.07 -16.13
C ILE A 220 6.94 11.92 -17.40
N GLU A 221 6.44 13.13 -17.28
CA GLU A 221 6.59 14.18 -18.29
C GLU A 221 7.86 14.97 -18.02
N PHE A 222 8.79 14.94 -18.96
CA PHE A 222 10.04 15.66 -18.86
C PHE A 222 9.94 17.04 -19.51
N ALA A 223 10.46 18.07 -18.83
CA ALA A 223 10.62 19.40 -19.44
C ALA A 223 11.74 19.40 -20.49
N THR A 224 12.73 18.50 -20.32
CA THR A 224 13.80 18.25 -21.30
C THR A 224 13.84 16.75 -21.56
N PRO A 225 13.55 16.25 -22.78
CA PRO A 225 13.54 14.83 -23.08
C PRO A 225 14.83 14.13 -22.66
N PRO A 226 14.78 13.02 -21.94
CA PRO A 226 15.97 12.32 -21.46
C PRO A 226 16.72 11.58 -22.59
N GLY A 227 16.02 11.20 -23.66
CA GLY A 227 16.58 10.43 -24.78
C GLY A 227 17.17 9.10 -24.32
N GLU A 228 18.38 8.79 -24.79
CA GLU A 228 19.09 7.55 -24.42
C GLU A 228 19.43 7.45 -22.92
N ARG A 229 19.37 8.56 -22.18
CA ARG A 229 19.66 8.61 -20.73
C ARG A 229 18.46 8.24 -19.86
N LEU A 230 17.30 7.85 -20.42
CA LEU A 230 16.12 7.45 -19.64
C LEU A 230 16.42 6.30 -18.67
N GLY A 231 17.18 5.30 -19.11
CA GLY A 231 17.58 4.17 -18.27
C GLY A 231 18.48 4.59 -17.09
N ASP A 232 19.43 5.50 -17.34
CA ASP A 232 20.27 6.06 -16.27
C ASP A 232 19.47 6.90 -15.29
N PHE A 233 18.53 7.70 -15.78
CA PHE A 233 17.64 8.49 -14.94
C PHE A 233 16.78 7.57 -14.05
N ALA A 234 16.23 6.49 -14.62
CA ALA A 234 15.45 5.50 -13.85
C ALA A 234 16.26 4.86 -12.74
N ARG A 235 17.49 4.45 -13.02
CA ARG A 235 18.42 3.89 -12.03
C ARG A 235 18.75 4.91 -10.94
N CYS A 236 19.07 6.13 -11.29
CA CYS A 236 19.36 7.20 -10.33
C CYS A 236 18.14 7.53 -9.46
N LEU A 237 16.92 7.50 -10.02
CA LEU A 237 15.69 7.73 -9.28
C LEU A 237 15.42 6.59 -8.28
N ASP A 238 15.59 5.34 -8.68
CA ASP A 238 15.46 4.19 -7.79
C ASP A 238 16.47 4.27 -6.62
N GLU A 239 17.72 4.61 -6.88
CA GLU A 239 18.74 4.81 -5.86
C GLU A 239 18.44 6.00 -4.94
N ALA A 240 17.92 7.10 -5.48
CA ALA A 240 17.54 8.26 -4.69
C ALA A 240 16.35 7.93 -3.78
N LEU A 241 15.32 7.25 -4.27
CA LEU A 241 14.20 6.80 -3.46
C LEU A 241 14.63 5.88 -2.32
N GLN A 242 15.59 4.99 -2.55
CA GLN A 242 16.15 4.15 -1.48
C GLN A 242 16.86 4.96 -0.38
N ARG A 243 17.44 6.12 -0.73
CA ARG A 243 18.06 7.01 0.26
C ARG A 243 17.03 7.84 1.02
N GLU A 244 15.92 8.19 0.38
CA GLU A 244 14.85 9.01 0.97
C GLU A 244 13.86 8.20 1.80
N ASN A 245 13.81 6.87 1.62
CA ASN A 245 12.83 6.02 2.30
C ASN A 245 13.45 4.66 2.64
N SER A 246 13.62 4.41 3.94
CA SER A 246 14.24 3.19 4.46
C SER A 246 13.42 1.92 4.19
N ASP A 247 12.08 2.05 4.16
CA ASP A 247 11.19 0.92 3.88
C ASP A 247 11.27 0.54 2.40
N TYR A 248 11.28 1.53 1.50
CA TYR A 248 11.54 1.29 0.09
C TYR A 248 12.93 0.65 -0.11
N GLN A 249 13.96 1.16 0.56
CA GLN A 249 15.31 0.58 0.53
C GLN A 249 15.29 -0.90 0.95
N ALA A 250 14.65 -1.22 2.07
CA ALA A 250 14.55 -2.59 2.56
C ALA A 250 13.86 -3.53 1.56
N LYS A 251 12.82 -3.05 0.84
CA LYS A 251 12.13 -3.85 -0.19
C LYS A 251 12.96 -4.02 -1.46
N ARG A 252 13.80 -3.04 -1.77
CA ARG A 252 14.69 -3.06 -2.94
C ARG A 252 15.95 -3.88 -2.73
N GLN A 253 16.40 -4.08 -1.46
CA GLN A 253 17.63 -4.82 -1.15
C GLN A 253 17.63 -6.23 -1.75
N GLY A 254 18.61 -6.51 -2.61
CA GLY A 254 18.77 -7.79 -3.30
C GLY A 254 17.58 -8.14 -4.22
N SER A 255 16.73 -7.17 -4.56
CA SER A 255 15.48 -7.37 -5.30
C SER A 255 14.62 -8.49 -4.70
N LEU A 256 14.58 -8.61 -3.37
CA LEU A 256 13.82 -9.67 -2.70
C LEU A 256 12.32 -9.50 -2.86
N PHE A 257 11.81 -8.26 -2.75
CA PHE A 257 10.38 -7.95 -2.75
C PHE A 257 9.97 -7.07 -3.92
N LEU A 258 10.83 -6.12 -4.32
CA LEU A 258 10.58 -5.16 -5.38
C LEU A 258 11.68 -5.21 -6.44
N ASP A 259 11.27 -5.27 -7.71
CA ASP A 259 12.15 -5.02 -8.85
C ASP A 259 12.44 -3.51 -8.98
N PRO A 260 13.48 -3.10 -9.73
CA PRO A 260 13.72 -1.70 -10.07
C PRO A 260 12.46 -1.04 -10.63
N LEU A 261 12.29 0.26 -10.33
CA LEU A 261 11.19 1.01 -10.89
C LEU A 261 11.28 1.08 -12.42
N GLU A 262 10.12 1.20 -13.05
CA GLU A 262 9.97 1.37 -14.49
C GLU A 262 9.47 2.79 -14.78
N ILE A 263 10.11 3.48 -15.71
CA ILE A 263 9.65 4.80 -16.18
C ILE A 263 9.06 4.66 -17.58
N VAL A 264 7.84 5.16 -17.72
CA VAL A 264 7.21 5.44 -19.02
C VAL A 264 7.31 6.94 -19.25
N GLU A 265 7.89 7.34 -20.38
CA GLU A 265 7.94 8.73 -20.77
C GLU A 265 6.55 9.19 -21.24
N ALA A 266 6.04 10.24 -20.59
CA ALA A 266 4.81 10.88 -20.98
C ALA A 266 5.08 11.89 -22.11
N ARG A 267 4.18 11.91 -23.09
CA ARG A 267 4.25 12.96 -24.13
C ARG A 267 4.01 14.35 -23.51
N PRO A 268 4.55 15.40 -24.10
CA PRO A 268 4.31 16.77 -23.64
C PRO A 268 2.81 17.10 -23.56
N GLY A 269 2.38 17.71 -22.45
CA GLY A 269 0.98 18.12 -22.20
C GLY A 269 0.03 16.98 -21.83
N LEU A 270 0.51 15.74 -21.63
CA LEU A 270 -0.34 14.60 -21.27
C LEU A 270 -1.18 14.86 -20.04
N PHE A 271 -0.57 15.39 -19.00
CA PHE A 271 -1.24 15.61 -17.70
C PHE A 271 -2.30 16.72 -17.78
N ASP A 272 -2.07 17.75 -18.59
CA ASP A 272 -3.06 18.81 -18.82
C ASP A 272 -4.25 18.29 -19.64
N ASP A 273 -3.99 17.48 -20.66
CA ASP A 273 -5.03 16.81 -21.44
C ASP A 273 -5.89 15.91 -20.58
N TRP A 274 -5.26 15.09 -19.72
CA TRP A 274 -5.97 14.22 -18.80
C TRP A 274 -6.83 14.98 -17.79
N LEU A 275 -6.31 16.07 -17.21
CA LEU A 275 -7.07 16.94 -16.32
C LEU A 275 -8.30 17.55 -17.02
N SER A 276 -8.12 18.00 -18.27
CA SER A 276 -9.20 18.60 -19.07
C SER A 276 -10.30 17.59 -19.38
N GLN A 277 -9.94 16.36 -19.76
CA GLN A 277 -10.89 15.27 -20.06
C GLN A 277 -11.59 14.75 -18.80
N SER A 278 -10.95 14.81 -17.63
CA SER A 278 -11.52 14.39 -16.35
C SER A 278 -12.55 15.37 -15.77
N GLY A 279 -12.97 16.40 -16.52
CA GLY A 279 -13.94 17.41 -16.11
C GLY A 279 -13.37 18.47 -15.14
N GLY A 280 -12.04 18.59 -15.05
CA GLY A 280 -11.36 19.62 -14.31
C GLY A 280 -11.14 20.88 -15.16
N ARG A 281 -11.51 22.08 -14.66
CA ARG A 281 -11.05 23.32 -15.24
C ARG A 281 -9.54 23.46 -14.98
N LEU A 282 -8.76 23.81 -15.99
CA LEU A 282 -7.39 24.28 -15.82
C LEU A 282 -7.39 25.46 -14.82
N GLY A 283 -6.66 25.30 -13.71
CA GLY A 283 -6.66 26.28 -12.61
C GLY A 283 -7.61 25.98 -11.44
N GLY A 284 -8.38 24.88 -11.47
CA GLY A 284 -9.19 24.41 -10.34
C GLY A 284 -8.37 23.62 -9.31
N GLN A 285 -8.94 23.33 -8.13
CA GLN A 285 -8.28 22.60 -7.03
C GLN A 285 -7.91 21.13 -7.35
N ARG A 286 -8.21 20.60 -8.54
CA ARG A 286 -7.85 19.25 -8.94
C ARG A 286 -6.36 19.16 -9.31
N LYS A 287 -5.61 18.48 -8.45
CA LYS A 287 -4.19 18.18 -8.68
C LYS A 287 -4.06 16.76 -9.23
N ILE A 288 -3.02 16.54 -10.03
CA ILE A 288 -2.60 15.20 -10.48
C ILE A 288 -2.23 14.38 -9.24
N PRO A 289 -2.82 13.18 -9.04
CA PRO A 289 -2.38 12.28 -7.99
C PRO A 289 -0.95 11.84 -8.24
N ARG A 290 -0.01 12.33 -7.42
CA ARG A 290 1.42 12.04 -7.56
C ARG A 290 1.72 10.56 -7.34
N LEU A 291 1.13 9.98 -6.30
CA LEU A 291 1.28 8.58 -5.93
C LEU A 291 -0.09 7.98 -5.66
N ALA A 292 -0.30 6.73 -6.05
CA ALA A 292 -1.54 6.00 -5.76
C ALA A 292 -1.24 4.53 -5.49
N ASN A 293 -1.96 3.91 -4.52
CA ASN A 293 -1.86 2.49 -4.21
C ASN A 293 -2.55 1.58 -5.24
N ASP A 294 -3.30 2.17 -6.14
CA ASP A 294 -3.97 1.46 -7.24
C ASP A 294 -3.67 2.15 -8.58
N ARG A 295 -4.09 1.52 -9.65
CA ARG A 295 -3.78 1.96 -11.01
C ARG A 295 -4.87 2.80 -11.68
N ARG A 296 -5.93 3.16 -10.94
CA ARG A 296 -7.12 3.88 -11.49
C ARG A 296 -6.78 5.24 -12.12
N PHE A 297 -5.69 5.88 -11.71
CA PHE A 297 -5.24 7.15 -12.28
C PHE A 297 -4.21 6.96 -13.40
N ILE A 298 -3.22 6.09 -13.19
CA ILE A 298 -2.15 5.90 -14.16
C ILE A 298 -2.62 5.18 -15.44
N GLU A 299 -3.54 4.20 -15.35
CA GLU A 299 -4.03 3.46 -16.52
C GLU A 299 -4.70 4.32 -17.59
N PRO A 300 -5.66 5.23 -17.24
CA PRO A 300 -6.22 6.14 -18.22
C PRO A 300 -5.17 7.08 -18.83
N MET A 301 -4.17 7.52 -18.04
CA MET A 301 -3.09 8.35 -18.53
C MET A 301 -2.17 7.60 -19.50
N LEU A 302 -1.82 6.34 -19.19
CA LEU A 302 -1.05 5.48 -20.09
C LEU A 302 -1.81 5.22 -21.41
N THR A 303 -3.11 4.99 -21.32
CA THR A 303 -3.98 4.83 -22.49
C THR A 303 -3.96 6.09 -23.36
N LEU A 304 -4.11 7.26 -22.75
CA LEU A 304 -4.07 8.56 -23.42
C LEU A 304 -2.69 8.87 -24.01
N ASN A 305 -1.63 8.42 -23.33
CA ASN A 305 -0.24 8.58 -23.81
C ASN A 305 0.03 7.81 -25.08
N ASN A 306 -0.62 6.67 -25.30
CA ASN A 306 -0.49 5.82 -26.47
C ASN A 306 -1.41 6.23 -27.64
N GLN A 307 -2.35 7.15 -27.41
CA GLN A 307 -3.18 7.73 -28.46
C GLN A 307 -2.39 8.85 -29.15
N LYS A 308 -2.01 8.62 -30.42
CA LYS A 308 -1.30 9.61 -31.24
C LYS A 308 -2.23 10.70 -31.74
#